data_9e942cd60de6a7b75358134bacff0d92
#
_entry.id   9e942cd60de6a7b75358134bacff0d92
#
_cell.length_a   1.000
_cell.length_b   1.000
_cell.length_c   1.000
_cell.angle_alpha   90.00
_cell.angle_beta   90.00
_cell.angle_gamma   90.00
#
_symmetry.space_group_name_H-M   'P 1'
#
loop_
_entity.id
_entity.type
_entity.pdbx_description
1 polymer ?
#
loop_
_entity_poly.entity_id
_entity_poly.type
_entity_poly.pdbx_seq_one_letter_code
_entity_poly.pdbx_strand_id
1 'polypeptide(L)'
;MNGAVRRRMSAPRVAKLDESDWRVFANLRLRALADTLGTDDPQYRQEMSFTAAQWRRRLRVHAQFAAAIDDHLVGLVGAQRESVESVYLYSLWVAPSARGHDLAATLLTAAVDWARSHDARMVTLRVNEDNAAARAVYERLGFGVAKSNGKAPGQPNEITMSLNVG
;
A
#
# COMPACT_ATOMS: atom_id res chain seq x y z
N MET A 1 33.97 2.71 -29.38
CA MET A 1 33.71 3.15 -27.99
C MET A 1 32.24 3.08 -27.74
N ASN A 2 31.80 1.99 -27.16
CA ASN A 2 30.40 1.83 -26.79
C ASN A 2 30.21 2.34 -25.34
N GLY A 3 29.98 3.64 -25.23
CA GLY A 3 29.47 4.20 -24.00
C GLY A 3 28.01 3.78 -23.83
N ALA A 4 27.77 2.67 -23.18
CA ALA A 4 26.42 2.37 -22.72
C ALA A 4 26.02 3.49 -21.74
N VAL A 5 25.20 4.42 -22.21
CA VAL A 5 24.55 5.38 -21.34
C VAL A 5 23.66 4.56 -20.42
N ARG A 6 24.12 4.28 -19.21
CA ARG A 6 23.25 3.74 -18.17
C ARG A 6 22.16 4.78 -17.96
N ARG A 7 20.95 4.49 -18.44
CA ARG A 7 19.78 5.27 -18.07
C ARG A 7 19.71 5.25 -16.54
N ARG A 8 19.94 6.41 -15.93
CA ARG A 8 19.62 6.57 -14.51
C ARG A 8 18.12 6.35 -14.39
N MET A 9 17.73 5.35 -13.61
CA MET A 9 16.33 5.22 -13.21
C MET A 9 15.93 6.52 -12.53
N SER A 10 14.86 7.15 -13.02
CA SER A 10 14.33 8.34 -12.36
C SER A 10 13.89 7.97 -10.94
N ALA A 11 13.97 8.93 -10.02
CA ALA A 11 13.51 8.75 -8.66
C ALA A 11 12.02 8.33 -8.65
N PRO A 12 11.61 7.41 -7.77
CA PRO A 12 10.22 7.02 -7.66
C PRO A 12 9.34 8.22 -7.31
N ARG A 13 8.17 8.29 -7.93
CA ARG A 13 7.15 9.30 -7.64
C ARG A 13 5.97 8.62 -7.01
N VAL A 14 5.48 9.19 -5.90
CA VAL A 14 4.24 8.75 -5.26
C VAL A 14 3.19 9.84 -5.40
N ALA A 15 2.00 9.45 -5.85
CA ALA A 15 0.88 10.37 -5.98
C ALA A 15 -0.38 9.74 -5.41
N LYS A 16 -1.23 10.59 -4.82
CA LYS A 16 -2.59 10.19 -4.45
C LYS A 16 -3.44 10.17 -5.71
N LEU A 17 -4.14 9.05 -5.93
CA LEU A 17 -5.03 8.89 -7.07
C LEU A 17 -6.40 9.52 -6.78
N ASP A 18 -7.03 10.09 -7.81
CA ASP A 18 -8.39 10.59 -7.73
C ASP A 18 -9.37 9.75 -8.58
N GLU A 19 -10.65 10.12 -8.58
CA GLU A 19 -11.67 9.34 -9.28
C GLU A 19 -11.43 9.24 -10.80
N SER A 20 -10.76 10.22 -11.41
CA SER A 20 -10.42 10.17 -12.84
C SER A 20 -9.38 9.11 -13.17
N ASP A 21 -8.59 8.67 -12.16
CA ASP A 21 -7.55 7.66 -12.29
C ASP A 21 -8.08 6.23 -12.13
N TRP A 22 -9.37 6.01 -12.12
CA TRP A 22 -9.95 4.72 -11.77
C TRP A 22 -9.47 3.56 -12.64
N ARG A 23 -9.19 3.79 -13.94
CA ARG A 23 -8.70 2.73 -14.83
C ARG A 23 -7.29 2.29 -14.47
N VAL A 24 -6.40 3.23 -14.24
CA VAL A 24 -5.02 2.89 -13.81
C VAL A 24 -5.02 2.28 -12.42
N PHE A 25 -5.87 2.76 -11.52
CA PHE A 25 -6.02 2.17 -10.19
C PHE A 25 -6.53 0.73 -10.27
N ALA A 26 -7.59 0.48 -11.04
CA ALA A 26 -8.13 -0.86 -11.22
C ALA A 26 -7.07 -1.84 -11.75
N ASN A 27 -6.33 -1.44 -12.76
CA ASN A 27 -5.25 -2.24 -13.33
C ASN A 27 -4.18 -2.56 -12.29
N LEU A 28 -3.71 -1.53 -11.57
CA LEU A 28 -2.68 -1.69 -10.55
C LEU A 28 -3.15 -2.59 -9.40
N ARG A 29 -4.37 -2.37 -8.93
CA ARG A 29 -4.97 -3.16 -7.86
C ARG A 29 -5.11 -4.63 -8.25
N LEU A 30 -5.58 -4.92 -9.46
CA LEU A 30 -5.72 -6.28 -9.96
C LEU A 30 -4.36 -6.96 -10.15
N ARG A 31 -3.34 -6.23 -10.59
CA ARG A 31 -1.97 -6.76 -10.63
C ARG A 31 -1.48 -7.16 -9.24
N ALA A 32 -1.72 -6.32 -8.25
CA ALA A 32 -1.34 -6.59 -6.87
C ALA A 32 -2.06 -7.83 -6.32
N LEU A 33 -3.35 -7.95 -6.56
CA LEU A 33 -4.13 -9.11 -6.12
C LEU A 33 -3.69 -10.40 -6.83
N ALA A 34 -3.43 -10.34 -8.13
CA ALA A 34 -2.95 -11.50 -8.88
C ALA A 34 -1.59 -11.99 -8.36
N ASP A 35 -0.68 -11.07 -8.06
CA ASP A 35 0.64 -11.40 -7.52
C ASP A 35 0.55 -11.97 -6.09
N THR A 36 -0.31 -11.41 -5.26
CA THR A 36 -0.40 -11.75 -3.83
C THR A 36 -1.27 -12.97 -3.56
N LEU A 37 -2.42 -13.06 -4.21
CA LEU A 37 -3.44 -14.08 -3.95
C LEU A 37 -3.62 -15.08 -5.10
N GLY A 38 -3.26 -14.70 -6.32
CA GLY A 38 -3.50 -15.47 -7.52
C GLY A 38 -4.86 -15.16 -8.17
N THR A 39 -4.97 -15.47 -9.45
CA THR A 39 -6.17 -15.17 -10.26
C THR A 39 -7.37 -16.06 -9.95
N ASP A 40 -7.17 -17.16 -9.22
CA ASP A 40 -8.25 -18.06 -8.78
C ASP A 40 -8.85 -17.66 -7.44
N ASP A 41 -8.25 -16.66 -6.76
CA ASP A 41 -8.74 -16.21 -5.46
C ASP A 41 -10.10 -15.50 -5.61
N PRO A 42 -11.06 -15.75 -4.70
CA PRO A 42 -12.39 -15.14 -4.75
C PRO A 42 -12.35 -13.61 -4.73
N GLN A 43 -11.42 -13.00 -4.00
CA GLN A 43 -11.30 -11.54 -3.94
C GLN A 43 -10.85 -10.98 -5.28
N TYR A 44 -9.86 -11.61 -5.94
CA TYR A 44 -9.44 -11.20 -7.28
C TYR A 44 -10.61 -11.25 -8.27
N ARG A 45 -11.36 -12.36 -8.27
CA ARG A 45 -12.53 -12.53 -9.16
C ARG A 45 -13.61 -11.51 -8.89
N GLN A 46 -13.87 -11.21 -7.62
CA GLN A 46 -14.85 -10.20 -7.24
C GLN A 46 -14.46 -8.81 -7.75
N GLU A 47 -13.23 -8.39 -7.50
CA GLU A 47 -12.76 -7.06 -7.90
C GLU A 47 -12.62 -6.95 -9.43
N MET A 48 -12.30 -8.04 -10.10
CA MET A 48 -12.27 -8.08 -11.57
C MET A 48 -13.63 -7.77 -12.20
N SER A 49 -14.72 -8.06 -11.48
CA SER A 49 -16.09 -7.79 -11.94
C SER A 49 -16.60 -6.39 -11.56
N PHE A 50 -15.79 -5.57 -10.89
CA PHE A 50 -16.21 -4.23 -10.49
C PHE A 50 -16.50 -3.35 -11.70
N THR A 51 -17.58 -2.58 -11.59
CA THR A 51 -17.93 -1.54 -12.56
C THR A 51 -17.03 -0.32 -12.38
N ALA A 52 -17.02 0.57 -13.39
CA ALA A 52 -16.35 1.87 -13.28
C ALA A 52 -16.82 2.65 -12.05
N ALA A 53 -18.14 2.62 -11.77
CA ALA A 53 -18.71 3.30 -10.61
C ALA A 53 -18.17 2.76 -9.29
N GLN A 54 -17.99 1.44 -9.18
CA GLN A 54 -17.42 0.80 -7.98
C GLN A 54 -15.95 1.18 -7.77
N TRP A 55 -15.16 1.22 -8.85
CA TRP A 55 -13.75 1.65 -8.77
C TRP A 55 -13.65 3.13 -8.37
N ARG A 56 -14.47 4.00 -8.97
CA ARG A 56 -14.49 5.43 -8.62
C ARG A 56 -14.88 5.65 -7.17
N ARG A 57 -15.88 4.91 -6.69
CA ARG A 57 -16.30 4.99 -5.28
C ARG A 57 -15.14 4.65 -4.33
N ARG A 58 -14.35 3.61 -4.63
CA ARG A 58 -13.21 3.25 -3.80
C ARG A 58 -12.20 4.39 -3.70
N LEU A 59 -11.93 5.07 -4.80
CA LEU A 59 -11.05 6.25 -4.82
C LEU A 59 -11.63 7.45 -4.09
N ARG A 60 -12.96 7.55 -4.04
CA ARG A 60 -13.66 8.64 -3.34
C ARG A 60 -13.68 8.43 -1.83
N VAL A 61 -13.90 7.19 -1.38
CA VAL A 61 -14.11 6.90 0.06
C VAL A 61 -12.80 6.59 0.80
N HIS A 62 -11.76 6.11 0.10
CA HIS A 62 -10.45 5.86 0.67
C HIS A 62 -9.39 6.62 -0.10
N ALA A 63 -8.32 7.02 0.60
CA ALA A 63 -7.13 7.55 -0.07
C ALA A 63 -6.31 6.39 -0.65
N GLN A 64 -5.98 6.46 -1.92
CA GLN A 64 -5.16 5.47 -2.61
C GLN A 64 -3.92 6.16 -3.16
N PHE A 65 -2.74 5.59 -2.89
CA PHE A 65 -1.46 6.12 -3.34
C PHE A 65 -0.81 5.12 -4.28
N ALA A 66 -0.24 5.63 -5.35
CA ALA A 66 0.49 4.81 -6.31
C ALA A 66 1.93 5.31 -6.44
N ALA A 67 2.86 4.38 -6.57
CA ALA A 67 4.26 4.68 -6.86
C ALA A 67 4.56 4.37 -8.32
N ALA A 68 5.26 5.27 -8.99
CA ALA A 68 5.70 5.12 -10.38
C ALA A 68 7.22 5.24 -10.48
N ILE A 69 7.81 4.43 -11.34
CA ILE A 69 9.19 4.56 -11.80
C ILE A 69 9.15 4.65 -13.32
N ASP A 70 9.76 5.68 -13.91
CA ASP A 70 9.78 5.88 -15.37
C ASP A 70 8.39 5.75 -16.01
N ASP A 71 7.36 6.39 -15.40
CA ASP A 71 5.96 6.38 -15.82
C ASP A 71 5.25 5.01 -15.73
N HIS A 72 5.89 4.01 -15.13
CA HIS A 72 5.27 2.72 -14.84
C HIS A 72 4.81 2.66 -13.39
N LEU A 73 3.53 2.35 -13.16
CA LEU A 73 3.02 2.12 -11.81
C LEU A 73 3.53 0.79 -11.29
N VAL A 74 4.19 0.83 -10.14
CA VAL A 74 4.91 -0.32 -9.57
C VAL A 74 4.60 -0.56 -8.10
N GLY A 75 3.70 0.20 -7.49
CA GLY A 75 3.33 0.01 -6.11
C GLY A 75 2.07 0.77 -5.73
N LEU A 76 1.44 0.33 -4.66
CA LEU A 76 0.27 0.99 -4.11
C LEU A 76 0.17 0.81 -2.59
N VAL A 77 -0.60 1.69 -1.96
CA VAL A 77 -1.07 1.55 -0.58
C VAL A 77 -2.39 2.29 -0.44
N GLY A 78 -3.31 1.73 0.34
CA GLY A 78 -4.57 2.38 0.68
C GLY A 78 -4.54 2.94 2.09
N ALA A 79 -5.30 4.00 2.32
CA ALA A 79 -5.47 4.61 3.63
C ALA A 79 -6.96 4.85 3.88
N GLN A 80 -7.44 4.37 5.01
CA GLN A 80 -8.84 4.47 5.40
C GLN A 80 -8.93 5.14 6.76
N ARG A 81 -9.73 6.20 6.87
CA ARG A 81 -10.02 6.77 8.17
C ARG A 81 -10.93 5.81 8.95
N GLU A 82 -10.47 5.37 10.10
CA GLU A 82 -11.22 4.48 10.98
C GLU A 82 -11.98 5.25 12.07
N SER A 83 -11.42 6.39 12.49
CA SER A 83 -12.02 7.27 13.50
C SER A 83 -11.57 8.70 13.25
N VAL A 84 -12.03 9.64 14.09
CA VAL A 84 -11.58 11.03 14.04
C VAL A 84 -10.06 11.12 14.19
N GLU A 85 -9.45 10.22 14.94
CA GLU A 85 -8.04 10.28 15.30
C GLU A 85 -7.15 9.29 14.56
N SER A 86 -7.71 8.25 13.95
CA SER A 86 -6.89 7.18 13.40
C SER A 86 -7.15 6.89 11.93
N VAL A 87 -6.06 6.59 11.22
CA VAL A 87 -6.05 6.15 9.84
C VAL A 87 -5.42 4.76 9.78
N TYR A 88 -6.05 3.85 9.06
CA TYR A 88 -5.59 2.49 8.81
C TYR A 88 -4.99 2.39 7.42
N LEU A 89 -3.75 1.89 7.34
CA LEU A 89 -3.07 1.62 6.07
C LEU A 89 -3.24 0.15 5.70
N TYR A 90 -3.49 -0.12 4.43
CA TYR A 90 -3.77 -1.47 3.96
C TYR A 90 -3.31 -1.67 2.52
N SER A 91 -3.24 -2.91 2.10
CA SER A 91 -2.93 -3.31 0.72
C SER A 91 -1.61 -2.76 0.18
N LEU A 92 -0.62 -2.59 1.05
CA LEU A 92 0.72 -2.21 0.61
C LEU A 92 1.28 -3.30 -0.31
N TRP A 93 1.68 -2.89 -1.51
CA TRP A 93 2.26 -3.80 -2.50
C TRP A 93 3.28 -3.06 -3.36
N VAL A 94 4.36 -3.76 -3.66
CA VAL A 94 5.39 -3.31 -4.61
C VAL A 94 5.57 -4.42 -5.64
N ALA A 95 5.55 -4.07 -6.93
CA ALA A 95 5.75 -5.03 -8.01
C ALA A 95 7.08 -5.76 -7.83
N PRO A 96 7.14 -7.07 -8.11
CA PRO A 96 8.39 -7.85 -7.92
C PRO A 96 9.61 -7.23 -8.62
N SER A 97 9.43 -6.69 -9.82
CA SER A 97 10.50 -6.03 -10.59
C SER A 97 11.02 -4.73 -9.97
N ALA A 98 10.26 -4.12 -9.05
CA ALA A 98 10.58 -2.85 -8.42
C ALA A 98 11.01 -3.00 -6.95
N ARG A 99 11.08 -4.20 -6.43
CA ARG A 99 11.53 -4.47 -5.06
C ARG A 99 13.02 -4.18 -4.93
N GLY A 100 13.44 -3.82 -3.71
CA GLY A 100 14.84 -3.44 -3.44
C GLY A 100 15.15 -1.95 -3.67
N HIS A 101 14.16 -1.12 -4.02
CA HIS A 101 14.31 0.33 -4.24
C HIS A 101 13.65 1.16 -3.13
N ASP A 102 13.34 0.57 -2.00
CA ASP A 102 12.75 1.22 -0.83
C ASP A 102 11.37 1.86 -1.09
N LEU A 103 10.63 1.35 -2.08
CA LEU A 103 9.33 1.90 -2.47
C LEU A 103 8.25 1.73 -1.39
N ALA A 104 8.30 0.64 -0.62
CA ALA A 104 7.37 0.44 0.48
C ALA A 104 7.46 1.58 1.48
N ALA A 105 8.69 1.96 1.88
CA ALA A 105 8.90 3.09 2.78
C ALA A 105 8.43 4.41 2.16
N THR A 106 8.67 4.63 0.88
CA THR A 106 8.23 5.84 0.17
C THR A 106 6.69 5.94 0.13
N LEU A 107 6.01 4.84 -0.17
CA LEU A 107 4.54 4.77 -0.18
C LEU A 107 3.97 5.02 1.22
N LEU A 108 4.53 4.37 2.24
CA LEU A 108 4.07 4.52 3.61
C LEU A 108 4.29 5.95 4.12
N THR A 109 5.41 6.55 3.79
CA THR A 109 5.69 7.95 4.16
C THR A 109 4.65 8.90 3.55
N ALA A 110 4.30 8.71 2.28
CA ALA A 110 3.27 9.53 1.63
C ALA A 110 1.91 9.38 2.32
N ALA A 111 1.52 8.14 2.66
CA ALA A 111 0.26 7.85 3.34
C ALA A 111 0.24 8.43 4.78
N VAL A 112 1.34 8.33 5.50
CA VAL A 112 1.51 8.91 6.85
C VAL A 112 1.42 10.44 6.79
N ASP A 113 2.09 11.07 5.83
CA ASP A 113 2.03 12.52 5.66
C ASP A 113 0.61 13.00 5.33
N TRP A 114 -0.09 12.25 4.50
CA TRP A 114 -1.50 12.52 4.21
C TRP A 114 -2.36 12.43 5.48
N ALA A 115 -2.19 11.37 6.27
CA ALA A 115 -2.92 11.19 7.52
C ALA A 115 -2.68 12.36 8.48
N ARG A 116 -1.42 12.76 8.63
CA ARG A 116 -1.04 13.89 9.47
C ARG A 116 -1.69 15.20 8.99
N SER A 117 -1.71 15.44 7.69
CA SER A 117 -2.32 16.64 7.10
C SER A 117 -3.86 16.65 7.19
N HIS A 118 -4.46 15.51 7.48
CA HIS A 118 -5.91 15.34 7.68
C HIS A 118 -6.26 15.12 9.16
N ASP A 119 -5.45 15.66 10.05
CA ASP A 119 -5.68 15.71 11.50
C ASP A 119 -5.72 14.34 12.21
N ALA A 120 -5.16 13.31 11.60
CA ALA A 120 -4.97 12.04 12.29
C ALA A 120 -3.89 12.18 13.37
N ARG A 121 -4.08 11.49 14.47
CA ARG A 121 -3.10 11.40 15.56
C ARG A 121 -2.40 10.05 15.59
N MET A 122 -2.99 9.05 14.96
CA MET A 122 -2.47 7.70 14.93
C MET A 122 -2.65 7.09 13.56
N VAL A 123 -1.65 6.38 13.11
CA VAL A 123 -1.70 5.54 11.90
C VAL A 123 -1.46 4.10 12.33
N THR A 124 -2.30 3.19 11.85
CA THR A 124 -2.20 1.77 12.14
C THR A 124 -2.06 0.95 10.88
N LEU A 125 -1.50 -0.23 11.01
CA LEU A 125 -1.46 -1.25 9.97
C LEU A 125 -1.42 -2.64 10.62
N ARG A 126 -1.69 -3.67 9.83
CA ARG A 126 -1.63 -5.05 10.27
C ARG A 126 -0.55 -5.81 9.51
N VAL A 127 0.09 -6.73 10.18
CA VAL A 127 1.14 -7.55 9.60
C VAL A 127 1.18 -8.91 10.32
N ASN A 128 1.58 -9.95 9.59
CA ASN A 128 1.87 -11.22 10.22
C ASN A 128 3.13 -11.08 11.10
N GLU A 129 3.07 -11.59 12.31
CA GLU A 129 4.14 -11.45 13.30
C GLU A 129 5.48 -12.00 12.79
N ASP A 130 5.43 -13.06 11.99
CA ASP A 130 6.62 -13.71 11.42
C ASP A 130 7.12 -13.08 10.11
N ASN A 131 6.44 -12.05 9.59
CA ASN A 131 6.91 -11.32 8.43
C ASN A 131 8.01 -10.31 8.83
N ALA A 132 9.21 -10.81 9.03
CA ALA A 132 10.35 -10.03 9.52
C ALA A 132 10.71 -8.88 8.57
N ALA A 133 10.64 -9.10 7.27
CA ALA A 133 10.98 -8.09 6.26
C ALA A 133 10.03 -6.89 6.31
N ALA A 134 8.72 -7.13 6.37
CA ALA A 134 7.73 -6.06 6.48
C ALA A 134 7.85 -5.33 7.82
N ARG A 135 7.99 -6.07 8.91
CA ARG A 135 8.15 -5.47 10.24
C ARG A 135 9.37 -4.56 10.33
N ALA A 136 10.48 -4.96 9.73
CA ALA A 136 11.70 -4.15 9.72
C ALA A 136 11.46 -2.78 9.03
N VAL A 137 10.72 -2.76 7.93
CA VAL A 137 10.34 -1.50 7.25
C VAL A 137 9.47 -0.64 8.17
N TYR A 138 8.46 -1.22 8.79
CA TYR A 138 7.54 -0.50 9.67
C TYR A 138 8.24 0.05 10.91
N GLU A 139 9.06 -0.76 11.56
CA GLU A 139 9.83 -0.36 12.74
C GLU A 139 10.82 0.78 12.41
N ARG A 140 11.46 0.71 11.25
CA ARG A 140 12.35 1.78 10.78
C ARG A 140 11.62 3.11 10.59
N LEU A 141 10.34 3.08 10.23
CA LEU A 141 9.49 4.28 10.09
C LEU A 141 8.89 4.75 11.42
N GLY A 142 9.13 4.04 12.50
CA GLY A 142 8.68 4.40 13.83
C GLY A 142 7.44 3.66 14.33
N PHE A 143 6.90 2.70 13.56
CA PHE A 143 5.78 1.88 14.02
C PHE A 143 6.23 0.93 15.12
N GLY A 144 5.39 0.76 16.14
CA GLY A 144 5.58 -0.21 17.21
C GLY A 144 4.38 -1.14 17.33
N VAL A 145 4.59 -2.30 17.94
CA VAL A 145 3.50 -3.25 18.16
C VAL A 145 2.50 -2.68 19.16
N ALA A 146 1.24 -2.56 18.75
CA ALA A 146 0.15 -2.06 19.59
C ALA A 146 -0.64 -3.20 20.22
N LYS A 147 -0.95 -4.26 19.45
CA LYS A 147 -1.68 -5.41 19.95
C LYS A 147 -1.50 -6.62 19.05
N SER A 148 -1.73 -7.81 19.63
CA SER A 148 -1.91 -9.05 18.88
C SER A 148 -3.38 -9.21 18.52
N ASN A 149 -3.66 -9.55 17.26
CA ASN A 149 -5.04 -9.77 16.78
C ASN A 149 -5.44 -11.24 16.84
N GLY A 150 -4.55 -12.11 17.35
CA GLY A 150 -4.76 -13.54 17.36
C GLY A 150 -4.48 -14.18 16.00
N LYS A 151 -4.78 -15.46 15.92
CA LYS A 151 -4.62 -16.24 14.69
C LYS A 151 -5.78 -17.19 14.48
N ALA A 152 -6.16 -17.36 13.20
CA ALA A 152 -7.01 -18.48 12.82
C ALA A 152 -6.21 -19.78 12.84
N PRO A 153 -6.85 -20.97 13.05
CA PRO A 153 -6.15 -22.25 12.99
C PRO A 153 -5.33 -22.40 11.71
N GLY A 154 -4.05 -22.74 11.85
CA GLY A 154 -3.13 -22.93 10.72
C GLY A 154 -2.60 -21.66 10.08
N GLN A 155 -2.88 -20.49 10.64
CA GLN A 155 -2.38 -19.21 10.16
C GLN A 155 -1.38 -18.57 11.12
N PRO A 156 -0.44 -17.74 10.64
CA PRO A 156 0.44 -16.98 11.52
C PRO A 156 -0.35 -15.99 12.35
N ASN A 157 0.20 -15.60 13.49
CA ASN A 157 -0.36 -14.57 14.35
C ASN A 157 -0.29 -13.21 13.66
N GLU A 158 -1.41 -12.51 13.60
CA GLU A 158 -1.48 -11.15 13.08
C GLU A 158 -1.32 -10.13 14.20
N ILE A 159 -0.52 -9.11 13.99
CA ILE A 159 -0.34 -8.01 14.93
C ILE A 159 -0.76 -6.70 14.29
N THR A 160 -1.23 -5.77 15.12
CA THR A 160 -1.42 -4.37 14.74
C THR A 160 -0.21 -3.58 15.20
N MET A 161 0.36 -2.81 14.29
CA MET A 161 1.41 -1.83 14.59
C MET A 161 0.85 -0.43 14.46
N SER A 162 1.34 0.49 15.26
CA SER A 162 0.86 1.87 15.27
C SER A 162 2.01 2.86 15.29
N LEU A 163 1.72 4.05 14.74
CA LEU A 163 2.60 5.20 14.73
C LEU A 163 1.84 6.42 15.23
N ASN A 164 2.37 7.09 16.24
CA ASN A 164 1.83 8.35 16.69
C ASN A 164 2.28 9.45 15.73
N VAL A 165 1.33 10.23 15.19
CA VAL A 165 1.59 11.31 14.22
C VAL A 165 1.03 12.66 14.68
N GLY A 166 0.43 12.69 15.85
CA GLY A 166 -0.13 13.90 16.46
C GLY A 166 0.84 14.70 17.28
#